data_aca1b0bb2c2126652d5ce6f6cf9dda52
#
_entry.id   aca1b0bb2c2126652d5ce6f6cf9dda52
#
_cell.length_a   1.000
_cell.length_b   1.000
_cell.length_c   1.000
_cell.angle_alpha   90.00
_cell.angle_beta   90.00
_cell.angle_gamma   90.00
#
_symmetry.space_group_name_H-M   'P 1'
#
loop_
_entity.id
_entity.type
_entity.pdbx_description
1 polymer ?
#
loop_
_entity_poly.entity_id
_entity_poly.type
_entity_poly.pdbx_seq_one_letter_code
_entity_poly.pdbx_strand_id
1 'polypeptide(L)'
;MAYFPFYIDIENKNILVVGGGTVALRKIEKLSPFKPSITVVSPKICEEILKFNVKAVEREFDDNDLNGVFCVISATDNEQVNSHIFELCKEKNILVNTVDDKEKCGFIFPALVQKNSVTVGITTSGKSPIYAKYLKEQFLNMLENTNSDTAETLWQYREYIKKNTADEELRKKVFSALMSMCLCGESIDVDVVNKIIKENS
;
A
#
# COMPACT_ATOMS: atom_id res chain seq x y z
N MET A 1 -10.61 1.40 19.46
CA MET A 1 -9.92 2.24 18.47
C MET A 1 -10.75 2.33 17.21
N ALA A 2 -10.87 3.51 16.59
CA ALA A 2 -11.54 3.74 15.31
C ALA A 2 -10.47 4.09 14.27
N TYR A 3 -10.28 3.20 13.29
CA TYR A 3 -9.32 3.43 12.22
C TYR A 3 -10.04 3.99 11.00
N PHE A 4 -9.53 5.11 10.47
CA PHE A 4 -9.95 5.65 9.19
C PHE A 4 -8.91 5.26 8.11
N PRO A 5 -9.33 4.70 6.96
CA PRO A 5 -8.39 4.30 5.92
C PRO A 5 -7.89 5.51 5.13
N PHE A 6 -6.56 5.68 5.12
CA PHE A 6 -5.86 6.60 4.23
C PHE A 6 -4.93 5.81 3.31
N TYR A 7 -4.82 6.24 2.07
CA TYR A 7 -3.74 5.84 1.19
C TYR A 7 -2.71 6.95 1.17
N ILE A 8 -1.49 6.62 1.54
CA ILE A 8 -0.38 7.58 1.62
C ILE A 8 0.65 7.16 0.58
N ASP A 9 1.08 8.13 -0.22
CA ASP A 9 2.22 7.93 -1.11
C ASP A 9 3.50 7.86 -0.27
N ILE A 10 4.14 6.69 -0.32
CA ILE A 10 5.40 6.42 0.37
C ILE A 10 6.58 6.24 -0.59
N GLU A 11 6.40 6.45 -1.89
CA GLU A 11 7.49 6.36 -2.86
C GLU A 11 8.59 7.36 -2.47
N ASN A 12 9.83 6.86 -2.37
CA ASN A 12 11.02 7.61 -1.94
C ASN A 12 10.93 8.24 -0.52
N LYS A 13 9.93 7.92 0.30
CA LYS A 13 9.89 8.37 1.69
C LYS A 13 10.85 7.55 2.56
N ASN A 14 11.53 8.22 3.48
CA ASN A 14 12.44 7.57 4.42
C ASN A 14 11.66 6.79 5.47
N ILE A 15 11.79 5.48 5.47
CA ILE A 15 11.18 4.59 6.46
C ILE A 15 12.31 3.94 7.27
N LEU A 16 12.23 4.09 8.59
CA LEU A 16 13.14 3.42 9.52
C LEU A 16 12.51 2.13 10.04
N VAL A 17 13.24 1.03 9.96
CA VAL A 17 12.88 -0.24 10.57
C VAL A 17 13.92 -0.54 11.65
N VAL A 18 13.51 -0.57 12.90
CA VAL A 18 14.37 -0.96 14.02
C VAL A 18 14.07 -2.40 14.39
N GLY A 19 15.08 -3.24 14.22
CA GLY A 19 14.98 -4.69 14.31
C GLY A 19 15.29 -5.39 12.99
N GLY A 20 15.95 -6.52 13.02
CA GLY A 20 16.46 -7.26 11.86
C GLY A 20 15.95 -8.69 11.75
N GLY A 21 14.89 -9.05 12.47
CA GLY A 21 14.32 -10.39 12.50
C GLY A 21 13.18 -10.62 11.49
N THR A 22 12.52 -11.77 11.62
CA THR A 22 11.43 -12.21 10.73
C THR A 22 10.22 -11.27 10.73
N VAL A 23 9.97 -10.56 11.83
CA VAL A 23 8.87 -9.59 11.90
C VAL A 23 9.18 -8.35 11.08
N ALA A 24 10.41 -7.82 11.19
CA ALA A 24 10.90 -6.73 10.36
C ALA A 24 10.84 -7.11 8.87
N LEU A 25 11.31 -8.31 8.51
CA LEU A 25 11.24 -8.84 7.15
C LEU A 25 9.81 -8.77 6.58
N ARG A 26 8.82 -9.29 7.30
CA ARG A 26 7.41 -9.25 6.85
C ARG A 26 6.86 -7.85 6.63
N LYS A 27 7.38 -6.85 7.35
CA LYS A 27 6.99 -5.44 7.14
C LYS A 27 7.67 -4.87 5.89
N ILE A 28 8.94 -5.17 5.71
CA ILE A 28 9.72 -4.78 4.53
C ILE A 28 9.11 -5.37 3.25
N GLU A 29 8.76 -6.66 3.26
CA GLU A 29 8.07 -7.31 2.15
C GLU A 29 6.79 -6.58 1.72
N LYS A 30 6.01 -6.09 2.69
CA LYS A 30 4.77 -5.34 2.40
C LYS A 30 5.01 -3.93 1.88
N LEU A 31 6.12 -3.31 2.26
CA LEU A 31 6.44 -1.94 1.87
C LEU A 31 7.19 -1.86 0.54
N SER A 32 8.05 -2.84 0.26
CA SER A 32 8.96 -2.83 -0.90
C SER A 32 8.27 -2.60 -2.25
N PRO A 33 7.06 -3.14 -2.52
CA PRO A 33 6.35 -2.86 -3.77
C PRO A 33 6.02 -1.38 -4.01
N PHE A 34 5.98 -0.58 -2.93
CA PHE A 34 5.69 0.87 -2.96
C PHE A 34 6.97 1.74 -3.00
N LYS A 35 8.13 1.11 -3.14
CA LYS A 35 9.44 1.75 -3.38
C LYS A 35 9.84 2.86 -2.38
N PRO A 36 9.63 2.70 -1.07
CA PRO A 36 10.19 3.64 -0.09
C PRO A 36 11.71 3.48 0.02
N SER A 37 12.36 4.50 0.59
CA SER A 37 13.75 4.42 1.04
C SER A 37 13.80 3.79 2.43
N ILE A 38 14.12 2.49 2.53
CA ILE A 38 14.12 1.78 3.81
C ILE A 38 15.54 1.75 4.41
N THR A 39 15.67 2.19 5.65
CA THR A 39 16.86 1.95 6.49
C THR A 39 16.49 0.96 7.57
N VAL A 40 17.30 -0.09 7.72
CA VAL A 40 17.16 -1.11 8.78
C VAL A 40 18.29 -0.94 9.77
N VAL A 41 17.95 -0.73 11.04
CA VAL A 41 18.93 -0.62 12.14
C VAL A 41 18.70 -1.76 13.13
N SER A 42 19.70 -2.60 13.33
CA SER A 42 19.66 -3.72 14.26
C SER A 42 21.06 -4.26 14.51
N PRO A 43 21.40 -4.74 15.71
CA PRO A 43 22.69 -5.42 15.96
C PRO A 43 22.88 -6.68 15.09
N LYS A 44 21.78 -7.29 14.66
CA LYS A 44 21.78 -8.46 13.77
C LYS A 44 20.66 -8.34 12.77
N ILE A 45 20.97 -8.49 11.48
CA ILE A 45 20.01 -8.41 10.38
C ILE A 45 20.01 -9.77 9.67
N CYS A 46 18.80 -10.35 9.45
CA CYS A 46 18.70 -11.62 8.73
C CYS A 46 19.00 -11.42 7.24
N GLU A 47 19.60 -12.44 6.61
CA GLU A 47 20.04 -12.39 5.22
C GLU A 47 18.90 -12.13 4.22
N GLU A 48 17.68 -12.55 4.56
CA GLU A 48 16.52 -12.34 3.72
C GLU A 48 16.17 -10.86 3.57
N ILE A 49 16.41 -10.03 4.58
CA ILE A 49 16.24 -8.57 4.52
C ILE A 49 17.21 -7.95 3.51
N LEU A 50 18.44 -8.46 3.43
CA LEU A 50 19.48 -7.96 2.54
C LEU A 50 19.18 -8.21 1.05
N LYS A 51 18.18 -9.05 0.74
CA LYS A 51 17.70 -9.27 -0.64
C LYS A 51 16.82 -8.12 -1.15
N PHE A 52 16.33 -7.25 -0.26
CA PHE A 52 15.59 -6.06 -0.61
C PHE A 52 16.51 -4.86 -0.79
N ASN A 53 16.02 -3.84 -1.50
CA ASN A 53 16.74 -2.58 -1.63
C ASN A 53 16.63 -1.76 -0.34
N VAL A 54 17.43 -2.12 0.66
CA VAL A 54 17.45 -1.49 1.97
C VAL A 54 18.87 -1.03 2.34
N LYS A 55 18.97 0.05 3.10
CA LYS A 55 20.21 0.44 3.76
C LYS A 55 20.27 -0.29 5.09
N ALA A 56 21.14 -1.30 5.20
CA ALA A 56 21.37 -2.05 6.43
C ALA A 56 22.45 -1.37 7.29
N VAL A 57 22.17 -1.22 8.58
CA VAL A 57 23.07 -0.62 9.58
C VAL A 57 23.12 -1.54 10.78
N GLU A 58 24.21 -2.28 10.92
CA GLU A 58 24.39 -3.28 11.98
C GLU A 58 24.95 -2.64 13.25
N ARG A 59 24.06 -2.08 14.05
CA ARG A 59 24.29 -1.55 15.41
C ARG A 59 22.97 -1.41 16.16
N GLU A 60 23.07 -1.05 17.43
CA GLU A 60 21.91 -0.64 18.20
C GLU A 60 21.29 0.66 17.66
N PHE A 61 20.00 0.85 17.93
CA PHE A 61 19.27 2.08 17.62
C PHE A 61 19.87 3.28 18.38
N ASP A 62 19.92 4.42 17.72
CA ASP A 62 20.32 5.71 18.27
C ASP A 62 19.21 6.74 17.96
N ASP A 63 18.93 7.67 18.88
CA ASP A 63 17.88 8.66 18.75
C ASP A 63 18.00 9.53 17.49
N ASN A 64 19.21 9.71 16.99
CA ASN A 64 19.49 10.43 15.74
C ASN A 64 19.00 9.68 14.49
N ASP A 65 18.73 8.38 14.59
CA ASP A 65 18.18 7.61 13.49
C ASP A 65 16.77 8.11 13.07
N LEU A 66 16.09 8.83 13.95
CA LEU A 66 14.78 9.43 13.68
C LEU A 66 14.84 10.71 12.84
N ASN A 67 16.04 11.24 12.54
CA ASN A 67 16.16 12.50 11.80
C ASN A 67 15.76 12.32 10.33
N GLY A 68 14.75 13.10 9.90
CA GLY A 68 14.27 13.07 8.52
C GLY A 68 13.48 11.82 8.14
N VAL A 69 13.01 11.04 9.12
CA VAL A 69 12.23 9.83 8.91
C VAL A 69 10.74 10.18 8.77
N PHE A 70 10.10 9.59 7.78
CA PHE A 70 8.65 9.74 7.56
C PHE A 70 7.83 8.87 8.51
N CYS A 71 8.23 7.60 8.68
CA CYS A 71 7.61 6.72 9.66
C CYS A 71 8.59 5.65 10.15
N VAL A 72 8.29 5.10 11.32
CA VAL A 72 9.11 4.10 12.02
C VAL A 72 8.34 2.81 12.19
N ILE A 73 9.03 1.69 12.00
CA ILE A 73 8.59 0.35 12.37
C ILE A 73 9.51 -0.14 13.47
N SER A 74 8.99 -0.21 14.70
CA SER A 74 9.70 -0.73 15.86
C SER A 74 9.38 -2.23 15.99
N ALA A 75 10.32 -3.07 15.59
CA ALA A 75 10.19 -4.52 15.48
C ALA A 75 11.33 -5.25 16.18
N THR A 76 11.75 -4.75 17.34
CA THR A 76 12.74 -5.39 18.18
C THR A 76 12.07 -6.34 19.19
N ASP A 77 12.81 -7.26 19.75
CA ASP A 77 12.43 -8.12 20.88
C ASP A 77 12.64 -7.43 22.26
N ASN A 78 13.19 -6.21 22.25
CA ASN A 78 13.41 -5.41 23.45
C ASN A 78 12.29 -4.39 23.65
N GLU A 79 11.41 -4.67 24.62
CA GLU A 79 10.26 -3.80 24.92
C GLU A 79 10.65 -2.41 25.38
N GLN A 80 11.80 -2.26 26.08
CA GLN A 80 12.29 -0.95 26.53
C GLN A 80 12.70 -0.08 25.34
N VAL A 81 13.39 -0.66 24.37
CA VAL A 81 13.76 0.02 23.11
C VAL A 81 12.51 0.40 22.33
N ASN A 82 11.56 -0.52 22.19
CA ASN A 82 10.31 -0.24 21.48
C ASN A 82 9.51 0.89 22.14
N SER A 83 9.46 0.92 23.48
CA SER A 83 8.79 1.99 24.23
C SER A 83 9.50 3.32 24.08
N HIS A 84 10.82 3.33 24.14
CA HIS A 84 11.63 4.53 23.94
C HIS A 84 11.40 5.13 22.54
N ILE A 85 11.45 4.30 21.50
CA ILE A 85 11.18 4.70 20.13
C ILE A 85 9.78 5.32 20.01
N PHE A 86 8.78 4.69 20.64
CA PHE A 86 7.41 5.19 20.61
C PHE A 86 7.29 6.60 21.23
N GLU A 87 7.87 6.83 22.41
CA GLU A 87 7.81 8.15 23.05
C GLU A 87 8.54 9.21 22.21
N LEU A 88 9.72 8.93 21.69
CA LEU A 88 10.42 9.83 20.78
C LEU A 88 9.64 10.15 19.51
N CYS A 89 9.01 9.14 18.90
CA CYS A 89 8.16 9.34 17.72
C CYS A 89 6.95 10.21 18.04
N LYS A 90 6.34 10.03 19.21
CA LYS A 90 5.21 10.83 19.67
C LYS A 90 5.60 12.30 19.88
N GLU A 91 6.74 12.56 20.51
CA GLU A 91 7.27 13.92 20.71
C GLU A 91 7.59 14.61 19.38
N LYS A 92 8.15 13.88 18.42
CA LYS A 92 8.53 14.38 17.09
C LYS A 92 7.39 14.38 16.07
N ASN A 93 6.19 13.90 16.42
CA ASN A 93 5.06 13.70 15.50
C ASN A 93 5.40 12.79 14.32
N ILE A 94 6.23 11.76 14.53
CA ILE A 94 6.57 10.75 13.54
C ILE A 94 5.58 9.57 13.67
N LEU A 95 5.05 9.10 12.55
CA LEU A 95 4.19 7.92 12.54
C LEU A 95 4.99 6.69 12.96
N VAL A 96 4.48 5.93 13.92
CA VAL A 96 5.14 4.72 14.43
C VAL A 96 4.20 3.52 14.43
N ASN A 97 4.73 2.37 14.09
CA ASN A 97 4.10 1.07 14.26
C ASN A 97 5.00 0.19 15.14
N THR A 98 4.60 -0.02 16.38
CA THR A 98 5.27 -0.93 17.31
C THR A 98 4.64 -2.31 17.17
N VAL A 99 5.49 -3.31 16.93
CA VAL A 99 5.03 -4.69 16.75
C VAL A 99 4.51 -5.22 18.06
N ASP A 100 3.40 -5.97 17.98
CA ASP A 100 2.70 -6.63 19.09
C ASP A 100 2.12 -5.68 20.17
N ASP A 101 2.21 -4.36 19.99
CA ASP A 101 1.63 -3.38 20.90
C ASP A 101 0.74 -2.39 20.14
N LYS A 102 -0.59 -2.60 20.22
CA LYS A 102 -1.58 -1.76 19.52
C LYS A 102 -1.69 -0.36 20.10
N GLU A 103 -1.39 -0.17 21.38
CA GLU A 103 -1.48 1.14 22.04
C GLU A 103 -0.33 2.05 21.63
N LYS A 104 0.79 1.44 21.23
CA LYS A 104 1.97 2.11 20.71
C LYS A 104 1.99 2.17 19.18
N CYS A 105 0.82 2.24 18.53
CA CYS A 105 0.71 2.32 17.09
C CYS A 105 -0.04 3.57 16.64
N GLY A 106 0.62 4.48 15.93
CA GLY A 106 -0.01 5.59 15.24
C GLY A 106 -0.71 5.15 13.94
N PHE A 107 -0.32 4.02 13.39
CA PHE A 107 -0.95 3.39 12.21
C PHE A 107 -0.86 1.86 12.28
N ILE A 108 -1.66 1.18 11.49
CA ILE A 108 -1.66 -0.29 11.41
C ILE A 108 -1.35 -0.77 9.99
N PHE A 109 -0.77 -1.96 9.89
CA PHE A 109 -0.65 -2.66 8.62
C PHE A 109 -1.91 -3.48 8.37
N PRO A 110 -2.68 -3.19 7.30
CA PRO A 110 -3.84 -3.99 6.94
C PRO A 110 -3.44 -5.34 6.36
N ALA A 111 -4.42 -6.23 6.19
CA ALA A 111 -4.31 -7.31 5.23
C ALA A 111 -4.35 -6.68 3.83
N LEU A 112 -3.22 -6.69 3.14
CA LEU A 112 -3.00 -5.97 1.89
C LEU A 112 -3.20 -6.89 0.70
N VAL A 113 -4.00 -6.45 -0.27
CA VAL A 113 -4.06 -6.99 -1.63
C VAL A 113 -3.51 -5.92 -2.56
N GLN A 114 -2.57 -6.30 -3.41
CA GLN A 114 -2.08 -5.45 -4.49
C GLN A 114 -2.01 -6.27 -5.77
N LYS A 115 -2.63 -5.78 -6.81
CA LYS A 115 -2.54 -6.34 -8.15
C LYS A 115 -2.64 -5.22 -9.18
N ASN A 116 -1.61 -5.05 -9.98
CA ASN A 116 -1.47 -3.93 -10.93
C ASN A 116 -1.72 -2.58 -10.22
N SER A 117 -2.62 -1.75 -10.75
CA SER A 117 -2.98 -0.45 -10.18
C SER A 117 -3.96 -0.54 -9.00
N VAL A 118 -4.44 -1.75 -8.64
CA VAL A 118 -5.44 -1.90 -7.58
C VAL A 118 -4.78 -2.27 -6.26
N THR A 119 -5.06 -1.47 -5.24
CA THR A 119 -4.63 -1.74 -3.86
C THR A 119 -5.83 -1.76 -2.93
N VAL A 120 -5.97 -2.83 -2.14
CA VAL A 120 -7.04 -2.97 -1.13
C VAL A 120 -6.43 -3.24 0.24
N GLY A 121 -6.75 -2.37 1.20
CA GLY A 121 -6.36 -2.54 2.60
C GLY A 121 -7.55 -3.00 3.44
N ILE A 122 -7.44 -4.15 4.10
CA ILE A 122 -8.53 -4.74 4.88
C ILE A 122 -8.15 -4.78 6.36
N THR A 123 -9.00 -4.25 7.20
CA THR A 123 -8.84 -4.35 8.66
C THR A 123 -10.16 -4.74 9.33
N THR A 124 -10.06 -5.57 10.35
CA THR A 124 -11.18 -5.88 11.28
C THR A 124 -10.98 -5.16 12.60
N SER A 125 -10.16 -4.10 12.64
CA SER A 125 -9.74 -3.39 13.86
C SER A 125 -9.14 -4.32 14.93
N GLY A 126 -8.49 -5.40 14.46
CA GLY A 126 -7.87 -6.41 15.31
C GLY A 126 -8.85 -7.41 15.93
N LYS A 127 -10.15 -7.38 15.56
CA LYS A 127 -11.16 -8.30 16.10
C LYS A 127 -11.03 -9.72 15.54
N SER A 128 -10.66 -9.87 14.27
CA SER A 128 -10.53 -11.20 13.64
C SER A 128 -9.48 -11.21 12.52
N PRO A 129 -8.21 -11.53 12.83
CA PRO A 129 -7.17 -11.69 11.81
C PRO A 129 -7.51 -12.76 10.75
N ILE A 130 -8.19 -13.83 11.17
CA ILE A 130 -8.62 -14.92 10.27
C ILE A 130 -9.63 -14.40 9.25
N TYR A 131 -10.59 -13.59 9.67
CA TYR A 131 -11.57 -13.01 8.76
C TYR A 131 -10.94 -11.98 7.80
N ALA A 132 -10.00 -11.18 8.29
CA ALA A 132 -9.26 -10.27 7.42
C ALA A 132 -8.44 -11.04 6.36
N LYS A 133 -7.86 -12.19 6.72
CA LYS A 133 -7.15 -13.07 5.78
C LYS A 133 -8.11 -13.68 4.75
N TYR A 134 -9.26 -14.19 5.19
CA TYR A 134 -10.28 -14.71 4.29
C TYR A 134 -10.73 -13.67 3.27
N LEU A 135 -11.05 -12.44 3.72
CA LEU A 135 -11.45 -11.35 2.82
C LEU A 135 -10.33 -10.99 1.84
N LYS A 136 -9.06 -10.97 2.29
CA LYS A 136 -7.92 -10.78 1.41
C LYS A 136 -7.90 -11.80 0.27
N GLU A 137 -8.10 -13.09 0.57
CA GLU A 137 -8.11 -14.18 -0.42
C GLU A 137 -9.28 -14.01 -1.40
N GLN A 138 -10.48 -13.62 -0.91
CA GLN A 138 -11.63 -13.35 -1.80
C GLN A 138 -11.36 -12.18 -2.75
N PHE A 139 -10.79 -11.07 -2.28
CA PHE A 139 -10.43 -9.95 -3.13
C PHE A 139 -9.34 -10.31 -4.13
N LEU A 140 -8.34 -11.10 -3.71
CA LEU A 140 -7.29 -11.55 -4.62
C LEU A 140 -7.90 -12.41 -5.75
N ASN A 141 -8.71 -13.40 -5.42
CA ASN A 141 -9.40 -14.26 -6.39
C ASN A 141 -10.30 -13.44 -7.33
N MET A 142 -11.03 -12.45 -6.82
CA MET A 142 -11.84 -11.56 -7.64
C MET A 142 -10.97 -10.80 -8.66
N LEU A 143 -9.84 -10.25 -8.22
CA LEU A 143 -8.93 -9.52 -9.11
C LEU A 143 -8.19 -10.45 -10.09
N GLU A 144 -7.96 -11.72 -9.73
CA GLU A 144 -7.36 -12.71 -10.63
C GLU A 144 -8.30 -13.12 -11.76
N ASN A 145 -9.59 -13.18 -11.47
CA ASN A 145 -10.63 -13.54 -12.45
C ASN A 145 -11.12 -12.32 -13.25
N THR A 146 -10.70 -11.11 -12.90
CA THR A 146 -11.00 -9.89 -13.64
C THR A 146 -9.85 -9.61 -14.61
N ASN A 147 -10.15 -9.09 -15.79
CA ASN A 147 -9.10 -8.69 -16.74
C ASN A 147 -8.18 -7.68 -16.07
N SER A 148 -6.92 -8.03 -15.90
CA SER A 148 -5.99 -7.39 -14.97
C SER A 148 -5.67 -5.92 -15.28
N ASP A 149 -5.95 -5.48 -16.51
CA ASP A 149 -5.55 -4.16 -17.00
C ASP A 149 -6.72 -3.18 -17.18
N THR A 150 -7.90 -3.50 -16.60
CA THR A 150 -9.08 -2.65 -16.73
C THR A 150 -8.83 -1.20 -16.32
N ALA A 151 -8.19 -0.98 -15.17
CA ALA A 151 -7.91 0.38 -14.69
C ALA A 151 -6.92 1.12 -15.60
N GLU A 152 -5.90 0.44 -16.10
CA GLU A 152 -4.90 1.01 -17.01
C GLU A 152 -5.52 1.32 -18.37
N THR A 153 -6.34 0.40 -18.92
CA THR A 153 -7.07 0.61 -20.17
C THR A 153 -7.98 1.83 -20.09
N LEU A 154 -8.77 1.95 -19.01
CA LEU A 154 -9.64 3.11 -18.82
C LEU A 154 -8.85 4.41 -18.64
N TRP A 155 -7.69 4.36 -17.97
CA TRP A 155 -6.80 5.49 -17.81
C TRP A 155 -6.21 5.96 -19.14
N GLN A 156 -5.78 5.03 -20.00
CA GLN A 156 -5.20 5.31 -21.31
C GLN A 156 -6.14 6.14 -22.19
N TYR A 157 -7.45 5.89 -22.15
CA TYR A 157 -8.44 6.63 -22.94
C TYR A 157 -9.03 7.85 -22.24
N ARG A 158 -8.64 8.13 -20.99
CA ARG A 158 -9.26 9.18 -20.16
C ARG A 158 -9.23 10.56 -20.82
N GLU A 159 -8.06 10.99 -21.28
CA GLU A 159 -7.90 12.32 -21.88
C GLU A 159 -8.58 12.40 -23.26
N TYR A 160 -8.56 11.32 -24.02
CA TYR A 160 -9.26 11.24 -25.28
C TYR A 160 -10.78 11.40 -25.10
N ILE A 161 -11.36 10.67 -24.16
CA ILE A 161 -12.79 10.73 -23.84
C ILE A 161 -13.16 12.12 -23.35
N LYS A 162 -12.38 12.74 -22.48
CA LYS A 162 -12.62 14.11 -22.00
C LYS A 162 -12.69 15.13 -23.13
N LYS A 163 -11.85 15.00 -24.15
CA LYS A 163 -11.82 15.92 -25.30
C LYS A 163 -12.98 15.71 -26.27
N ASN A 164 -13.52 14.50 -26.33
CA ASN A 164 -14.52 14.10 -27.31
C ASN A 164 -15.93 13.92 -26.73
N THR A 165 -16.15 14.27 -25.45
CA THR A 165 -17.47 14.23 -24.79
C THR A 165 -17.88 15.62 -24.31
N ALA A 166 -19.12 16.01 -24.55
CA ALA A 166 -19.62 17.35 -24.26
C ALA A 166 -19.77 17.61 -22.74
N ASP A 167 -20.26 16.63 -22.01
CA ASP A 167 -20.60 16.76 -20.58
C ASP A 167 -20.15 15.58 -19.73
N GLU A 168 -20.36 15.71 -18.42
CA GLU A 168 -19.97 14.69 -17.45
C GLU A 168 -20.86 13.44 -17.50
N GLU A 169 -22.14 13.59 -17.85
CA GLU A 169 -23.07 12.46 -17.88
C GLU A 169 -22.74 11.53 -19.03
N LEU A 170 -22.52 12.08 -20.23
CA LEU A 170 -22.04 11.31 -21.37
C LEU A 170 -20.72 10.61 -21.06
N ARG A 171 -19.81 11.31 -20.41
CA ARG A 171 -18.50 10.77 -20.00
C ARG A 171 -18.63 9.55 -19.09
N LYS A 172 -19.54 9.62 -18.10
CA LYS A 172 -19.83 8.49 -17.19
C LYS A 172 -20.40 7.30 -17.96
N LYS A 173 -21.33 7.53 -18.90
CA LYS A 173 -21.90 6.45 -19.73
C LYS A 173 -20.81 5.75 -20.55
N VAL A 174 -19.95 6.52 -21.21
CA VAL A 174 -18.84 5.99 -22.01
C VAL A 174 -17.90 5.14 -21.15
N PHE A 175 -17.45 5.65 -19.99
CA PHE A 175 -16.59 4.88 -19.10
C PHE A 175 -17.27 3.62 -18.55
N SER A 176 -18.57 3.66 -18.26
CA SER A 176 -19.31 2.48 -17.80
C SER A 176 -19.40 1.40 -18.88
N ALA A 177 -19.63 1.79 -20.14
CA ALA A 177 -19.65 0.86 -21.27
C ALA A 177 -18.26 0.23 -21.48
N LEU A 178 -17.20 1.04 -21.50
CA LEU A 178 -15.82 0.55 -21.63
C LEU A 178 -15.42 -0.39 -20.48
N MET A 179 -15.81 -0.06 -19.24
CA MET A 179 -15.57 -0.94 -18.09
C MET A 179 -16.25 -2.31 -18.29
N SER A 180 -17.50 -2.32 -18.76
CA SER A 180 -18.22 -3.58 -19.01
C SER A 180 -17.52 -4.42 -20.07
N MET A 181 -17.02 -3.81 -21.15
CA MET A 181 -16.25 -4.49 -22.19
C MET A 181 -14.93 -5.06 -21.63
N CYS A 182 -14.18 -4.27 -20.84
CA CYS A 182 -12.97 -4.77 -20.18
C CYS A 182 -13.26 -6.00 -19.31
N LEU A 183 -14.35 -5.97 -18.54
CA LEU A 183 -14.73 -7.08 -17.66
C LEU A 183 -15.12 -8.34 -18.47
N CYS A 184 -15.66 -8.17 -19.68
CA CYS A 184 -15.95 -9.26 -20.62
C CYS A 184 -14.72 -9.74 -21.39
N GLY A 185 -13.56 -9.11 -21.22
CA GLY A 185 -12.33 -9.48 -21.94
C GLY A 185 -12.28 -8.99 -23.39
N GLU A 186 -13.12 -8.02 -23.74
CA GLU A 186 -13.14 -7.43 -25.09
C GLU A 186 -11.98 -6.44 -25.26
N SER A 187 -11.40 -6.42 -26.45
CA SER A 187 -10.36 -5.43 -26.79
C SER A 187 -10.96 -4.07 -27.04
N ILE A 188 -10.30 -3.03 -26.54
CA ILE A 188 -10.70 -1.63 -26.73
C ILE A 188 -9.63 -0.93 -27.56
N ASP A 189 -10.09 -0.28 -28.63
CA ASP A 189 -9.29 0.64 -29.43
C ASP A 189 -10.03 1.99 -29.58
N VAL A 190 -9.42 2.92 -30.30
CA VAL A 190 -9.98 4.26 -30.50
C VAL A 190 -11.29 4.23 -31.29
N ASP A 191 -11.48 3.29 -32.21
CA ASP A 191 -12.69 3.18 -33.01
C ASP A 191 -13.86 2.68 -32.16
N VAL A 192 -13.62 1.72 -31.26
CA VAL A 192 -14.59 1.27 -30.25
C VAL A 192 -15.00 2.44 -29.36
N VAL A 193 -14.04 3.23 -28.86
CA VAL A 193 -14.34 4.41 -28.02
C VAL A 193 -15.21 5.41 -28.79
N ASN A 194 -14.88 5.73 -30.04
CA ASN A 194 -15.64 6.63 -30.88
C ASN A 194 -17.06 6.13 -31.13
N LYS A 195 -17.26 4.85 -31.38
CA LYS A 195 -18.54 4.22 -31.53
C LYS A 195 -19.41 4.40 -30.29
N ILE A 196 -18.86 4.11 -29.12
CA ILE A 196 -19.57 4.24 -27.84
C ILE A 196 -19.92 5.70 -27.55
N ILE A 197 -19.06 6.65 -27.85
CA ILE A 197 -19.37 8.09 -27.73
C ILE A 197 -20.57 8.43 -28.58
N LYS A 198 -20.61 8.02 -29.87
CA LYS A 198 -21.71 8.31 -30.79
C LYS A 198 -23.04 7.65 -30.39
N GLU A 199 -22.97 6.43 -29.86
CA GLU A 199 -24.18 5.70 -29.43
C GLU A 199 -24.81 6.27 -28.16
N ASN A 200 -24.08 7.03 -27.36
CA ASN A 200 -24.50 7.62 -26.09
C ASN A 200 -24.69 9.14 -26.14
N SER A 201 -24.36 9.79 -27.28
CA SER A 201 -24.59 11.22 -27.53
C SER A 201 -26.00 11.46 -28.05
#